data_00a169a8a9086091b6c4818de2fcdf60
#
_entry.id   00a169a8a9086091b6c4818de2fcdf60
#
_cell.length_a   1.000
_cell.length_b   1.000
_cell.length_c   1.000
_cell.angle_alpha   90.00
_cell.angle_beta   90.00
_cell.angle_gamma   90.00
#
_symmetry.space_group_name_H-M   'P 1'
#
loop_
_entity.id
_entity.type
_entity.pdbx_description
1 polymer ?
#
loop_
_entity_poly.entity_id
_entity_poly.type
_entity_poly.pdbx_seq_one_letter_code
_entity_poly.pdbx_strand_id
1 'polypeptide(L)'
;VRDLMEKNVLGDIISIEASEHIMPWHGGFFMRNWRRKEKFSGGFMLEKCCHDIDFYNMIVGCRPTRVASFGGRNSFVPQNKPKENLEEFSKYNLYGWEAKDKVFDSDADIVDHQVAIIEYQNGATLAFHTNMRVPDEFRRFAVIGTNGMVEGDFVRGFLKAHDQKNNVILDEDYGAAFGMVKGHYGADNLMLKDINHHLTNSEKTNLPVGVKDC
;
A
#
# COMPACT_ATOMS: atom_id res chain seq x y z
N VAL A 1 -1.59 -7.87 -12.71
CA VAL A 1 -2.78 -8.45 -12.06
C VAL A 1 -4.02 -8.26 -12.95
N ARG A 2 -4.33 -7.03 -13.43
CA ARG A 2 -5.49 -6.78 -14.28
C ARG A 2 -5.55 -7.72 -15.51
N ASP A 3 -4.46 -7.86 -16.25
CA ASP A 3 -4.37 -8.75 -17.42
C ASP A 3 -4.67 -10.22 -17.06
N LEU A 4 -4.26 -10.66 -15.87
CA LEU A 4 -4.57 -12.01 -15.36
C LEU A 4 -6.06 -12.17 -15.05
N MET A 5 -6.70 -11.12 -14.55
CA MET A 5 -8.14 -11.09 -14.30
C MET A 5 -8.93 -11.10 -15.63
N GLU A 6 -8.55 -10.25 -16.57
CA GLU A 6 -9.16 -10.19 -17.92
C GLU A 6 -9.06 -11.53 -18.68
N LYS A 7 -7.96 -12.24 -18.49
CA LYS A 7 -7.75 -13.60 -19.04
C LYS A 7 -8.40 -14.71 -18.21
N ASN A 8 -9.13 -14.35 -17.13
CA ASN A 8 -9.77 -15.27 -16.20
C ASN A 8 -8.82 -16.31 -15.57
N VAL A 9 -7.55 -15.94 -15.41
CA VAL A 9 -6.53 -16.81 -14.76
C VAL A 9 -6.84 -17.03 -13.29
N LEU A 10 -7.36 -16.02 -12.61
CA LEU A 10 -7.67 -16.10 -11.18
C LEU A 10 -9.08 -16.65 -10.91
N GLY A 11 -10.03 -16.49 -11.83
CA GLY A 11 -11.44 -16.78 -11.59
C GLY A 11 -12.05 -15.80 -10.60
N ASP A 12 -13.01 -16.27 -9.77
CA ASP A 12 -13.59 -15.46 -8.69
C ASP A 12 -12.60 -15.31 -7.55
N ILE A 13 -12.42 -14.09 -7.05
CA ILE A 13 -11.51 -13.81 -5.95
C ILE A 13 -12.11 -14.34 -4.63
N ILE A 14 -11.32 -15.14 -3.91
CA ILE A 14 -11.68 -15.75 -2.63
C ILE A 14 -11.07 -14.96 -1.48
N SER A 15 -9.76 -14.74 -1.52
CA SER A 15 -9.05 -14.05 -0.45
C SER A 15 -7.80 -13.33 -0.94
N ILE A 16 -7.42 -12.30 -0.18
CA ILE A 16 -6.20 -11.53 -0.40
C ILE A 16 -5.43 -11.45 0.92
N GLU A 17 -4.14 -11.75 0.88
CA GLU A 17 -3.17 -11.37 1.90
C GLU A 17 -2.35 -10.21 1.38
N ALA A 18 -2.22 -9.14 2.15
CA ALA A 18 -1.46 -7.98 1.71
C ALA A 18 -0.78 -7.24 2.86
N SER A 19 0.30 -6.55 2.54
CA SER A 19 1.02 -5.75 3.53
C SER A 19 1.71 -4.55 2.90
N GLU A 20 1.82 -3.47 3.69
CA GLU A 20 2.70 -2.34 3.42
C GLU A 20 3.53 -2.06 4.66
N HIS A 21 4.83 -2.34 4.58
CA HIS A 21 5.77 -2.09 5.65
C HIS A 21 6.81 -1.09 5.19
N ILE A 22 6.99 -0.01 5.95
CA ILE A 22 7.86 1.10 5.57
C ILE A 22 9.07 1.22 6.48
N MET A 23 10.16 1.75 5.92
CA MET A 23 11.42 1.95 6.62
C MET A 23 11.32 3.00 7.74
N PRO A 24 12.25 2.96 8.73
CA PRO A 24 12.24 3.85 9.89
C PRO A 24 12.20 5.35 9.57
N TRP A 25 12.88 5.76 8.50
CA TRP A 25 12.91 7.16 8.06
C TRP A 25 11.56 7.62 7.49
N HIS A 26 10.83 6.72 6.80
CA HIS A 26 9.51 7.00 6.28
C HIS A 26 8.48 7.04 7.41
N GLY A 27 8.53 6.08 8.34
CA GLY A 27 7.71 6.12 9.54
C GLY A 27 8.00 7.34 10.44
N GLY A 28 9.27 7.69 10.59
CA GLY A 28 9.70 8.90 11.30
C GLY A 28 9.12 10.19 10.70
N PHE A 29 8.96 10.25 9.38
CA PHE A 29 8.27 11.37 8.72
C PHE A 29 6.84 11.54 9.24
N PHE A 30 6.06 10.45 9.34
CA PHE A 30 4.69 10.51 9.89
C PHE A 30 4.69 10.97 11.35
N MET A 31 5.64 10.50 12.17
CA MET A 31 5.74 10.85 13.60
C MET A 31 6.20 12.29 13.85
N ARG A 32 6.77 12.98 12.86
CA ARG A 32 7.29 14.35 12.95
C ARG A 32 6.43 15.39 12.25
N ASN A 33 5.64 14.96 11.28
CA ASN A 33 4.79 15.81 10.45
C ASN A 33 3.40 16.01 11.11
N TRP A 34 2.57 16.90 10.58
CA TRP A 34 1.18 17.10 11.01
C TRP A 34 0.36 15.80 11.00
N ARG A 35 0.75 14.85 10.15
CA ARG A 35 0.15 13.52 10.01
C ARG A 35 0.20 12.69 11.29
N ARG A 36 1.08 13.03 12.24
CA ARG A 36 1.15 12.38 13.55
C ARG A 36 -0.13 12.56 14.39
N LYS A 37 -1.00 13.49 13.98
CA LYS A 37 -2.28 13.75 14.66
C LYS A 37 -3.45 13.15 13.89
N GLU A 38 -4.13 12.20 14.53
CA GLU A 38 -5.27 11.51 13.93
C GLU A 38 -6.36 12.47 13.46
N LYS A 39 -6.64 13.52 14.22
CA LYS A 39 -7.63 14.56 13.87
C LYS A 39 -7.36 15.24 12.52
N PHE A 40 -6.13 15.18 12.02
CA PHE A 40 -5.76 15.80 10.74
C PHE A 40 -5.58 14.77 9.63
N SER A 41 -5.02 13.59 9.95
CA SER A 41 -4.68 12.55 8.98
C SER A 41 -5.75 11.46 8.86
N GLY A 42 -6.59 11.29 9.88
CA GLY A 42 -7.45 10.12 10.00
C GLY A 42 -6.69 8.83 10.37
N GLY A 43 -5.39 8.97 10.74
CA GLY A 43 -4.52 7.84 11.06
C GLY A 43 -3.74 7.29 9.86
N PHE A 44 -2.78 6.42 10.15
CA PHE A 44 -1.87 5.90 9.13
C PHE A 44 -2.55 5.07 8.04
N MET A 45 -3.57 4.29 8.43
CA MET A 45 -4.32 3.47 7.48
C MET A 45 -5.00 4.32 6.41
N LEU A 46 -5.61 5.45 6.79
CA LEU A 46 -6.25 6.37 5.86
C LEU A 46 -5.24 7.19 5.07
N GLU A 47 -4.22 7.74 5.74
CA GLU A 47 -3.28 8.68 5.10
C GLU A 47 -2.31 8.00 4.12
N LYS A 48 -1.94 6.73 4.38
CA LYS A 48 -0.92 6.03 3.58
C LYS A 48 -1.45 4.75 2.93
N CYS A 49 -2.10 3.88 3.70
CA CYS A 49 -2.50 2.57 3.20
C CYS A 49 -3.77 2.61 2.34
N CYS A 50 -4.42 3.76 2.22
CA CYS A 50 -5.58 3.95 1.34
C CYS A 50 -5.26 3.54 -0.11
N HIS A 51 -4.04 3.78 -0.60
CA HIS A 51 -3.62 3.38 -1.94
C HIS A 51 -3.66 1.86 -2.14
N ASP A 52 -3.21 1.11 -1.12
CA ASP A 52 -3.22 -0.35 -1.16
C ASP A 52 -4.64 -0.90 -1.05
N ILE A 53 -5.42 -0.37 -0.10
CA ILE A 53 -6.81 -0.80 0.11
C ILE A 53 -7.65 -0.53 -1.15
N ASP A 54 -7.48 0.63 -1.80
CA ASP A 54 -8.14 0.96 -3.06
C ASP A 54 -7.78 -0.02 -4.18
N PHE A 55 -6.49 -0.35 -4.31
CA PHE A 55 -6.02 -1.35 -5.26
C PHE A 55 -6.68 -2.72 -5.05
N TYR A 56 -6.80 -3.17 -3.80
CA TYR A 56 -7.46 -4.45 -3.50
C TYR A 56 -8.98 -4.39 -3.65
N ASN A 57 -9.61 -3.26 -3.34
CA ASN A 57 -11.03 -3.05 -3.64
C ASN A 57 -11.31 -3.17 -5.14
N MET A 58 -10.43 -2.61 -5.99
CA MET A 58 -10.52 -2.75 -7.44
C MET A 58 -10.39 -4.22 -7.88
N ILE A 59 -9.46 -4.99 -7.29
CA ILE A 59 -9.28 -6.42 -7.61
C ILE A 59 -10.51 -7.23 -7.22
N VAL A 60 -11.07 -7.00 -6.03
CA VAL A 60 -12.28 -7.72 -5.57
C VAL A 60 -13.52 -7.29 -6.37
N GLY A 61 -13.56 -6.06 -6.85
CA GLY A 61 -14.63 -5.54 -7.71
C GLY A 61 -15.97 -5.29 -7.01
N CYS A 62 -16.01 -5.29 -5.67
CA CYS A 62 -17.22 -4.97 -4.91
C CYS A 62 -16.89 -4.27 -3.59
N ARG A 63 -17.92 -3.80 -2.90
CA ARG A 63 -17.76 -3.00 -1.68
C ARG A 63 -17.42 -3.86 -0.46
N PRO A 64 -16.55 -3.36 0.45
CA PRO A 64 -16.39 -3.94 1.78
C PRO A 64 -17.69 -3.81 2.60
N THR A 65 -17.99 -4.83 3.40
CA THR A 65 -19.21 -4.91 4.23
C THR A 65 -18.90 -4.91 5.71
N ARG A 66 -17.77 -5.50 6.11
CA ARG A 66 -17.32 -5.57 7.50
C ARG A 66 -15.83 -5.38 7.60
N VAL A 67 -15.40 -4.72 8.68
CA VAL A 67 -13.98 -4.52 8.99
C VAL A 67 -13.76 -4.80 10.46
N ALA A 68 -12.71 -5.57 10.78
CA ALA A 68 -12.14 -5.69 12.10
C ALA A 68 -10.68 -5.26 12.05
N SER A 69 -10.26 -4.40 12.97
CA SER A 69 -8.90 -3.85 12.95
C SER A 69 -8.34 -3.68 14.36
N PHE A 70 -7.05 -3.97 14.50
CA PHE A 70 -6.28 -3.80 15.72
C PHE A 70 -4.96 -3.12 15.38
N GLY A 71 -4.55 -2.20 16.22
CA GLY A 71 -3.29 -1.48 16.05
C GLY A 71 -2.86 -0.80 17.34
N GLY A 72 -1.69 -0.21 17.30
CA GLY A 72 -1.15 0.50 18.45
C GLY A 72 0.08 1.33 18.08
N ARG A 73 0.55 2.10 19.05
CA ARG A 73 1.82 2.81 18.98
C ARG A 73 2.82 2.15 19.93
N ASN A 74 3.60 1.22 19.40
CA ASN A 74 4.54 0.42 20.18
C ASN A 74 5.99 0.56 19.69
N SER A 75 6.20 1.08 18.50
CA SER A 75 7.51 1.19 17.87
C SER A 75 8.14 2.56 18.09
N PHE A 76 7.42 3.64 17.83
CA PHE A 76 7.87 5.02 18.00
C PHE A 76 7.50 5.56 19.38
N VAL A 77 8.00 4.91 20.41
CA VAL A 77 7.81 5.28 21.83
C VAL A 77 9.16 5.56 22.50
N PRO A 78 9.21 6.37 23.59
CA PRO A 78 10.47 6.76 24.23
C PRO A 78 11.36 5.57 24.62
N GLN A 79 10.76 4.45 25.03
CA GLN A 79 11.47 3.25 25.46
C GLN A 79 12.28 2.59 24.33
N ASN A 80 11.84 2.77 23.09
CA ASN A 80 12.45 2.18 21.87
C ASN A 80 13.35 3.17 21.13
N LYS A 81 13.64 4.33 21.73
CA LYS A 81 14.54 5.32 21.17
C LYS A 81 15.96 4.76 21.08
N PRO A 82 16.56 4.69 19.87
CA PRO A 82 17.95 4.26 19.73
C PRO A 82 18.90 5.21 20.45
N LYS A 83 20.02 4.68 20.90
CA LYS A 83 21.12 5.50 21.47
C LYS A 83 21.94 6.20 20.38
N GLU A 84 21.98 5.60 19.20
CA GLU A 84 22.77 6.03 18.04
C GLU A 84 21.89 6.07 16.78
N ASN A 85 22.38 6.69 15.72
CA ASN A 85 21.74 6.75 14.38
C ASN A 85 20.33 7.39 14.38
N LEU A 86 20.10 8.38 15.21
CA LEU A 86 18.84 9.12 15.23
C LEU A 86 18.58 9.90 13.93
N GLU A 87 19.62 10.27 13.21
CA GLU A 87 19.56 10.91 11.90
C GLU A 87 18.83 10.06 10.85
N GLU A 88 18.83 8.74 10.99
CA GLU A 88 18.09 7.86 10.10
C GLU A 88 16.60 8.18 10.07
N PHE A 89 16.03 8.56 11.22
CA PHE A 89 14.62 8.93 11.32
C PHE A 89 14.31 10.34 10.80
N SER A 90 15.34 11.09 10.41
CA SER A 90 15.25 12.48 10.00
C SER A 90 15.61 12.71 8.53
N LYS A 91 15.77 11.66 7.72
CA LYS A 91 16.16 11.74 6.31
C LYS A 91 15.23 12.57 5.44
N TYR A 92 13.93 12.59 5.75
CA TYR A 92 13.00 13.46 5.07
C TYR A 92 12.99 14.86 5.67
N ASN A 93 13.17 15.85 4.84
CA ASN A 93 12.90 17.23 5.20
C ASN A 93 11.41 17.40 5.51
N LEU A 94 11.13 18.07 6.60
CA LEU A 94 9.76 18.39 6.98
C LEU A 94 9.34 19.69 6.30
N TYR A 95 8.38 19.59 5.42
CA TYR A 95 7.70 20.74 4.84
C TYR A 95 6.31 20.85 5.45
N GLY A 96 5.90 22.09 5.72
CA GLY A 96 4.57 22.38 6.19
C GLY A 96 4.44 22.64 7.71
N TRP A 97 3.22 22.81 8.14
CA TRP A 97 2.85 23.19 9.49
C TRP A 97 2.99 22.02 10.49
N GLU A 98 3.10 22.37 11.75
CA GLU A 98 3.17 21.40 12.87
C GLU A 98 4.39 20.42 12.83
N ALA A 99 5.45 20.75 12.07
CA ALA A 99 6.65 19.93 12.07
C ALA A 99 7.32 19.90 13.46
N LYS A 100 7.78 18.70 13.88
CA LYS A 100 8.50 18.46 15.14
C LYS A 100 9.78 17.69 14.87
N ASP A 101 10.84 17.97 15.60
CA ASP A 101 12.12 17.28 15.45
C ASP A 101 12.15 15.92 16.16
N LYS A 102 11.27 15.71 17.14
CA LYS A 102 11.23 14.51 17.96
C LYS A 102 10.35 13.44 17.33
N VAL A 103 10.90 12.25 17.15
CA VAL A 103 10.19 11.08 16.62
C VAL A 103 9.61 10.24 17.76
N PHE A 104 10.48 9.83 18.69
CA PHE A 104 10.11 8.93 19.78
C PHE A 104 9.42 9.64 20.95
N ASP A 105 9.77 10.89 21.17
CA ASP A 105 9.20 11.75 22.22
C ASP A 105 8.11 12.69 21.65
N SER A 106 7.56 12.37 20.46
CA SER A 106 6.54 13.19 19.84
C SER A 106 5.18 13.03 20.51
N ASP A 107 4.34 14.02 20.34
CA ASP A 107 2.94 14.03 20.78
C ASP A 107 2.00 13.31 19.78
N ALA A 108 2.54 12.35 19.00
CA ALA A 108 1.77 11.57 18.04
C ALA A 108 0.68 10.73 18.75
N ASP A 109 -0.49 10.69 18.17
CA ASP A 109 -1.63 9.88 18.63
C ASP A 109 -2.09 8.83 17.59
N ILE A 110 -1.43 8.77 16.44
CA ILE A 110 -1.64 7.73 15.43
C ILE A 110 -0.94 6.42 15.84
N VAL A 111 -1.45 5.31 15.31
CA VAL A 111 -0.82 3.98 15.43
C VAL A 111 0.43 3.88 14.54
N ASP A 112 1.40 3.04 14.91
CA ASP A 112 2.60 2.76 14.12
C ASP A 112 2.66 1.33 13.58
N HIS A 113 1.70 0.51 13.94
CA HIS A 113 1.41 -0.80 13.34
C HIS A 113 -0.08 -1.08 13.42
N GLN A 114 -0.60 -1.76 12.42
CA GLN A 114 -2.02 -2.07 12.35
C GLN A 114 -2.26 -3.32 11.49
N VAL A 115 -3.26 -4.10 11.88
CA VAL A 115 -3.82 -5.17 11.06
C VAL A 115 -5.29 -4.89 10.84
N ALA A 116 -5.78 -5.17 9.63
CA ALA A 116 -7.18 -5.09 9.28
C ALA A 116 -7.62 -6.36 8.55
N ILE A 117 -8.79 -6.87 8.92
CA ILE A 117 -9.49 -7.94 8.20
C ILE A 117 -10.75 -7.33 7.63
N ILE A 118 -10.90 -7.42 6.33
CA ILE A 118 -12.01 -6.83 5.56
C ILE A 118 -12.78 -7.95 4.88
N GLU A 119 -14.09 -7.93 5.00
CA GLU A 119 -15.00 -8.82 4.28
C GLU A 119 -15.77 -8.01 3.24
N TYR A 120 -15.90 -8.57 2.06
CA TYR A 120 -16.53 -7.96 0.91
C TYR A 120 -17.93 -8.53 0.65
N GLN A 121 -18.73 -7.82 -0.13
CA GLN A 121 -20.12 -8.19 -0.43
C GLN A 121 -20.25 -9.56 -1.11
N ASN A 122 -19.27 -9.97 -1.90
CA ASN A 122 -19.21 -11.28 -2.55
C ASN A 122 -18.67 -12.41 -1.66
N GLY A 123 -18.34 -12.12 -0.39
CA GLY A 123 -17.76 -13.07 0.55
C GLY A 123 -16.23 -13.18 0.50
N ALA A 124 -15.57 -12.50 -0.43
CA ALA A 124 -14.11 -12.42 -0.43
C ALA A 124 -13.59 -11.73 0.84
N THR A 125 -12.36 -12.04 1.22
CA THR A 125 -11.71 -11.42 2.39
C THR A 125 -10.34 -10.85 2.05
N LEU A 126 -9.97 -9.76 2.75
CA LEU A 126 -8.62 -9.19 2.71
C LEU A 126 -8.07 -9.16 4.14
N ALA A 127 -6.88 -9.75 4.34
CA ALA A 127 -6.05 -9.54 5.51
C ALA A 127 -4.93 -8.56 5.14
N PHE A 128 -4.94 -7.39 5.76
CA PHE A 128 -3.95 -6.33 5.49
C PHE A 128 -3.14 -6.02 6.74
N HIS A 129 -1.82 -5.93 6.61
CA HIS A 129 -0.90 -5.66 7.71
C HIS A 129 0.07 -4.54 7.36
N THR A 130 0.28 -3.60 8.30
CA THR A 130 1.22 -2.50 8.13
C THR A 130 2.07 -2.24 9.37
N ASN A 131 3.31 -1.81 9.16
CA ASN A 131 4.24 -1.32 10.17
C ASN A 131 5.04 -0.14 9.63
N MET A 132 5.25 0.85 10.49
CA MET A 132 5.96 2.08 10.13
C MET A 132 7.46 2.03 10.46
N ARG A 133 7.99 0.91 10.93
CA ARG A 133 9.40 0.77 11.33
C ARG A 133 9.89 -0.65 11.13
N VAL A 134 10.17 -1.00 9.89
CA VAL A 134 10.80 -2.28 9.54
C VAL A 134 12.21 -2.04 9.01
N PRO A 135 13.16 -2.96 9.27
CA PRO A 135 14.54 -2.79 8.81
C PRO A 135 14.70 -2.96 7.29
N ASP A 136 13.78 -3.67 6.67
CA ASP A 136 13.76 -3.97 5.24
C ASP A 136 12.32 -3.77 4.73
N GLU A 137 12.14 -2.79 3.87
CA GLU A 137 10.83 -2.40 3.33
C GLU A 137 10.28 -3.45 2.38
N PHE A 138 8.97 -3.70 2.45
CA PHE A 138 8.27 -4.56 1.50
C PHE A 138 6.77 -4.24 1.41
N ARG A 139 6.19 -4.49 0.23
CA ARG A 139 4.75 -4.39 -0.05
C ARG A 139 4.29 -5.64 -0.77
N ARG A 140 4.09 -6.70 0.01
CA ARG A 140 3.71 -8.03 -0.49
C ARG A 140 2.21 -8.17 -0.62
N PHE A 141 1.84 -9.01 -1.57
CA PHE A 141 0.46 -9.45 -1.70
C PHE A 141 0.38 -10.87 -2.26
N ALA A 142 -0.71 -11.56 -1.93
CA ALA A 142 -1.16 -12.78 -2.59
C ALA A 142 -2.67 -12.66 -2.82
N VAL A 143 -3.09 -12.76 -4.08
CA VAL A 143 -4.50 -12.79 -4.48
C VAL A 143 -4.85 -14.22 -4.88
N ILE A 144 -5.78 -14.82 -4.18
CA ILE A 144 -6.21 -16.21 -4.32
C ILE A 144 -7.61 -16.24 -4.89
N GLY A 145 -7.76 -16.90 -6.02
CA GLY A 145 -9.04 -17.08 -6.71
C GLY A 145 -9.39 -18.54 -6.95
N THR A 146 -10.53 -18.77 -7.56
CA THR A 146 -11.06 -20.12 -7.84
C THR A 146 -10.25 -20.87 -8.88
N ASN A 147 -9.58 -20.18 -9.82
CA ASN A 147 -8.85 -20.78 -10.93
C ASN A 147 -7.32 -20.70 -10.77
N GLY A 148 -6.83 -19.88 -9.86
CA GLY A 148 -5.40 -19.68 -9.69
C GLY A 148 -5.09 -18.63 -8.63
N MET A 149 -3.80 -18.30 -8.51
CA MET A 149 -3.32 -17.28 -7.60
C MET A 149 -2.25 -16.42 -8.26
N VAL A 150 -2.09 -15.22 -7.75
CA VAL A 150 -0.96 -14.35 -8.05
C VAL A 150 -0.37 -13.77 -6.77
N GLU A 151 0.94 -13.79 -6.66
CA GLU A 151 1.68 -13.16 -5.57
C GLU A 151 2.72 -12.19 -6.12
N GLY A 152 3.09 -11.21 -5.31
CA GLY A 152 4.10 -10.24 -5.70
C GLY A 152 4.56 -9.35 -4.56
N ASP A 153 5.55 -8.51 -4.88
CA ASP A 153 6.07 -7.48 -3.98
C ASP A 153 6.41 -6.23 -4.81
N PHE A 154 5.73 -5.14 -4.54
CA PHE A 154 5.93 -3.88 -5.28
C PHE A 154 7.31 -3.26 -5.04
N VAL A 155 7.93 -3.52 -3.88
CA VAL A 155 9.26 -2.97 -3.53
C VAL A 155 10.36 -3.85 -4.08
N ARG A 156 10.21 -5.17 -3.95
CA ARG A 156 11.19 -6.15 -4.43
C ARG A 156 11.08 -6.46 -5.91
N GLY A 157 9.98 -6.06 -6.54
CA GLY A 157 9.79 -6.07 -7.98
C GLY A 157 9.62 -7.45 -8.57
N PHE A 158 8.80 -8.32 -7.96
CA PHE A 158 8.45 -9.60 -8.57
C PHE A 158 6.93 -9.79 -8.67
N LEU A 159 6.51 -10.60 -9.62
CA LEU A 159 5.13 -11.02 -9.82
C LEU A 159 5.10 -12.46 -10.33
N LYS A 160 4.39 -13.35 -9.61
CA LYS A 160 4.28 -14.75 -9.96
C LYS A 160 2.84 -15.24 -9.90
N ALA A 161 2.40 -15.97 -10.92
CA ALA A 161 1.05 -16.52 -10.97
C ALA A 161 1.05 -18.01 -11.31
N HIS A 162 0.12 -18.72 -10.67
CA HIS A 162 -0.08 -20.15 -10.85
C HIS A 162 -1.56 -20.46 -11.11
N ASP A 163 -1.82 -21.49 -11.90
CA ASP A 163 -3.14 -22.11 -11.98
C ASP A 163 -3.37 -23.11 -10.81
N GLN A 164 -4.57 -23.65 -10.72
CA GLN A 164 -4.93 -24.65 -9.69
C GLN A 164 -4.17 -25.99 -9.83
N LYS A 165 -3.47 -26.24 -10.95
CA LYS A 165 -2.63 -27.42 -11.15
C LYS A 165 -1.17 -27.15 -10.84
N ASN A 166 -0.87 -25.98 -10.26
CA ASN A 166 0.49 -25.51 -9.97
C ASN A 166 1.36 -25.27 -11.22
N ASN A 167 0.74 -25.07 -12.39
CA ASN A 167 1.50 -24.61 -13.54
C ASN A 167 1.81 -23.11 -13.37
N VAL A 168 3.06 -22.74 -13.64
CA VAL A 168 3.48 -21.34 -13.65
C VAL A 168 2.92 -20.66 -14.89
N ILE A 169 2.04 -19.69 -14.69
CA ILE A 169 1.41 -18.88 -15.78
C ILE A 169 2.22 -17.60 -16.02
N LEU A 170 2.81 -17.04 -14.98
CA LEU A 170 3.64 -15.86 -15.04
C LEU A 170 4.76 -16.00 -13.99
N ASP A 171 5.97 -15.60 -14.34
CA ASP A 171 7.10 -15.49 -13.42
C ASP A 171 7.97 -14.32 -13.89
N GLU A 172 7.74 -13.16 -13.33
CA GLU A 172 8.38 -11.89 -13.70
C GLU A 172 9.21 -11.37 -12.53
N ASP A 173 10.47 -11.09 -12.79
CA ASP A 173 11.37 -10.43 -11.86
C ASP A 173 11.85 -9.12 -12.49
N TYR A 174 11.32 -8.01 -11.98
CA TYR A 174 11.69 -6.65 -12.40
C TYR A 174 12.93 -6.14 -11.66
N GLY A 175 13.39 -6.87 -10.65
CA GLY A 175 14.51 -6.55 -9.77
C GLY A 175 14.25 -5.38 -8.83
N ALA A 176 15.09 -5.26 -7.81
CA ALA A 176 15.03 -4.16 -6.83
C ALA A 176 15.23 -2.77 -7.46
N ALA A 177 15.76 -2.69 -8.69
CA ALA A 177 15.85 -1.45 -9.47
C ALA A 177 14.49 -0.87 -9.81
N PHE A 178 13.41 -1.67 -9.82
CA PHE A 178 12.06 -1.18 -10.02
C PHE A 178 11.65 -0.21 -8.90
N GLY A 179 12.03 -0.50 -7.65
CA GLY A 179 11.83 0.40 -6.51
C GLY A 179 12.65 1.71 -6.55
N MET A 180 13.67 1.79 -7.40
CA MET A 180 14.50 3.00 -7.56
C MET A 180 14.01 3.96 -8.64
N VAL A 181 13.00 3.59 -9.42
CA VAL A 181 12.40 4.48 -10.43
C VAL A 181 11.68 5.62 -9.71
N LYS A 182 12.15 6.86 -9.93
CA LYS A 182 11.51 8.06 -9.36
C LYS A 182 10.05 8.14 -9.80
N GLY A 183 9.18 8.67 -8.94
CA GLY A 183 7.76 8.87 -9.25
C GLY A 183 6.94 7.58 -9.12
N HIS A 184 6.81 7.07 -7.89
CA HIS A 184 5.96 5.93 -7.54
C HIS A 184 6.12 4.75 -8.50
N TYR A 185 7.38 4.29 -8.69
CA TYR A 185 7.73 3.18 -9.59
C TYR A 185 7.32 3.41 -11.06
N GLY A 186 7.31 4.69 -11.49
CA GLY A 186 6.91 5.08 -12.84
C GLY A 186 5.40 5.31 -13.02
N ALA A 187 4.59 5.07 -12.01
CA ALA A 187 3.14 5.26 -12.08
C ALA A 187 2.74 6.71 -12.37
N ASP A 188 3.47 7.70 -11.83
CA ASP A 188 3.22 9.12 -12.11
C ASP A 188 3.31 9.44 -13.62
N ASN A 189 4.33 8.89 -14.29
CA ASN A 189 4.50 9.08 -15.73
C ASN A 189 3.40 8.38 -16.55
N LEU A 190 2.95 7.21 -16.12
CA LEU A 190 1.86 6.50 -16.76
C LEU A 190 0.56 7.27 -16.59
N MET A 191 0.25 7.71 -15.38
CA MET A 191 -0.93 8.55 -15.10
C MET A 191 -0.95 9.81 -15.95
N LEU A 192 0.18 10.53 -16.08
CA LEU A 192 0.27 11.72 -16.91
C LEU A 192 0.05 11.41 -18.40
N LYS A 193 0.54 10.27 -18.89
CA LYS A 193 0.28 9.83 -20.26
C LYS A 193 -1.20 9.51 -20.50
N ASP A 194 -1.85 8.83 -19.55
CA ASP A 194 -3.26 8.48 -19.64
C ASP A 194 -4.14 9.75 -19.61
N ILE A 195 -3.84 10.70 -18.74
CA ILE A 195 -4.52 12.00 -18.68
C ILE A 195 -4.34 12.75 -20.00
N ASN A 196 -3.10 12.84 -20.51
CA ASN A 196 -2.82 13.51 -21.77
C ASN A 196 -3.55 12.85 -22.93
N HIS A 197 -3.55 11.52 -23.00
CA HIS A 197 -4.28 10.75 -24.01
C HIS A 197 -5.77 11.04 -23.95
N HIS A 198 -6.37 11.04 -22.77
CA HIS A 198 -7.78 11.36 -22.56
C HIS A 198 -8.13 12.79 -22.98
N LEU A 199 -7.26 13.75 -22.70
CA LEU A 199 -7.50 15.17 -23.03
C LEU A 199 -7.28 15.47 -24.54
N THR A 200 -6.41 14.72 -25.22
CA THR A 200 -6.04 15.01 -26.61
C THR A 200 -6.84 14.22 -27.64
N ASN A 201 -7.44 13.09 -27.23
CA ASN A 201 -8.26 12.29 -28.14
C ASN A 201 -9.73 12.70 -28.06
N SER A 202 -10.32 12.97 -29.24
CA SER A 202 -11.73 13.34 -29.38
C SER A 202 -12.71 12.19 -29.09
N GLU A 203 -12.25 10.97 -29.10
CA GLU A 203 -13.00 9.81 -28.61
C GLU A 203 -12.92 9.82 -27.08
N LYS A 204 -14.07 9.91 -26.40
CA LYS A 204 -14.18 9.89 -24.94
C LYS A 204 -13.69 8.55 -24.41
N THR A 205 -12.39 8.41 -24.28
CA THR A 205 -11.80 7.33 -23.48
C THR A 205 -12.13 7.60 -22.03
N ASN A 206 -12.81 6.68 -21.35
CA ASN A 206 -13.02 6.79 -19.93
C ASN A 206 -11.68 6.67 -19.22
N LEU A 207 -11.39 7.60 -18.30
CA LEU A 207 -10.29 7.40 -17.39
C LEU A 207 -10.55 6.13 -16.57
N PRO A 208 -9.49 5.35 -16.25
CA PRO A 208 -9.63 4.12 -15.47
C PRO A 208 -10.27 4.34 -14.09
N VAL A 209 -10.12 5.56 -13.56
CA VAL A 209 -10.67 5.99 -12.26
C VAL A 209 -11.29 7.36 -12.42
N GLY A 210 -12.52 7.53 -11.95
CA GLY A 210 -13.25 8.81 -11.95
C GLY A 210 -13.56 9.28 -10.53
N VAL A 211 -14.13 10.48 -10.41
CA VAL A 211 -14.51 11.07 -9.12
C VAL A 211 -15.50 10.22 -8.33
N LYS A 212 -16.24 9.32 -8.99
CA LYS A 212 -17.19 8.41 -8.32
C LYS A 212 -16.51 7.19 -7.68
N ASP A 213 -15.24 6.96 -8.02
CA ASP A 213 -14.45 5.81 -7.56
C ASP A 213 -13.58 6.16 -6.34
N CYS A 214 -13.53 7.45 -5.98
CA CYS A 214 -12.82 8.00 -4.80
C CYS A 214 -13.76 8.15 -3.55
#